data_c59291bc5208f9c62197127b495362d5
#
_entry.id   c59291bc5208f9c62197127b495362d5
#
_cell.length_a   1.000
_cell.length_b   1.000
_cell.length_c   1.000
_cell.angle_alpha   90.00
_cell.angle_beta   90.00
_cell.angle_gamma   90.00
#
_symmetry.space_group_name_H-M   'P 1'
#
loop_
_entity.id
_entity.type
_entity.pdbx_description
1 polymer ?
#
loop_
_entity_poly.entity_id
_entity_poly.type
_entity_poly.pdbx_seq_one_letter_code
_entity_poly.pdbx_strand_id
1 'polypeptide(L)'
;RFKVEKEKVNKLIKDFNIRYEDEYVILSVDELTTTEELQKIFDAVANYEIFADQIFSSMSSTKWKSIPLRTKPWLRQEVFHKYQSETNMMRYINELVSKDFSLVNGMMPLGSCTMKLNAASELMPVSWNEFANMHPFAPDHQTLGYQRIMFDLQEWLCDITGFADVSLQPNAGSQGEYAGLLAIQEYHRSRGDNKRNVCLIPTSAHGTNPASA
;
A
#
# COMPACT_ATOMS: atom_id res chain seq x y z
N ARG A 1 17.36 12.03 11.17
CA ARG A 1 18.71 11.87 10.61
C ARG A 1 19.71 12.30 11.68
N PHE A 2 20.68 11.45 12.01
CA PHE A 2 21.73 11.73 12.99
C PHE A 2 23.05 11.07 12.59
N LYS A 3 24.16 11.68 12.97
CA LYS A 3 25.50 11.20 12.64
C LYS A 3 25.87 10.03 13.56
N VAL A 4 26.35 8.92 12.99
CA VAL A 4 26.72 7.70 13.73
C VAL A 4 28.01 7.11 13.16
N GLU A 5 28.88 6.67 14.04
CA GLU A 5 30.08 5.94 13.68
C GLU A 5 29.73 4.58 13.02
N LYS A 6 30.50 4.20 11.99
CA LYS A 6 30.24 3.00 11.21
C LYS A 6 30.15 1.71 12.03
N GLU A 7 30.92 1.61 13.10
CA GLU A 7 30.89 0.44 14.00
C GLU A 7 29.53 0.28 14.69
N LYS A 8 28.91 1.39 15.08
CA LYS A 8 27.58 1.40 15.72
C LYS A 8 26.48 1.08 14.72
N VAL A 9 26.64 1.53 13.47
CA VAL A 9 25.71 1.17 12.38
C VAL A 9 25.68 -0.34 12.21
N ASN A 10 26.83 -1.02 12.26
CA ASN A 10 26.90 -2.49 12.14
C ASN A 10 26.15 -3.25 13.24
N LYS A 11 25.87 -2.64 14.37
CA LYS A 11 25.01 -3.21 15.40
C LYS A 11 23.53 -3.05 15.03
N LEU A 12 23.16 -1.87 14.52
CA LEU A 12 21.76 -1.58 14.14
C LEU A 12 21.29 -2.43 12.96
N ILE A 13 22.10 -2.62 11.94
CA ILE A 13 21.72 -3.37 10.72
C ILE A 13 21.42 -4.85 10.95
N LYS A 14 21.75 -5.39 12.13
CA LYS A 14 21.40 -6.77 12.49
C LYS A 14 19.91 -6.93 12.79
N ASP A 15 19.32 -5.90 13.38
CA ASP A 15 17.95 -5.95 13.88
C ASP A 15 17.00 -5.03 13.08
N PHE A 16 17.56 -4.06 12.33
CA PHE A 16 16.78 -3.05 11.62
C PHE A 16 17.29 -2.83 10.19
N ASN A 17 16.37 -2.69 9.26
CA ASN A 17 16.66 -2.15 7.93
C ASN A 17 16.77 -0.65 8.01
N ILE A 18 17.98 -0.13 8.09
CA ILE A 18 18.27 1.29 8.20
C ILE A 18 18.96 1.81 6.95
N ARG A 19 18.72 3.08 6.66
CA ARG A 19 19.44 3.79 5.61
C ARG A 19 20.64 4.51 6.21
N TYR A 20 21.82 4.25 5.65
CA TYR A 20 23.06 4.89 6.06
C TYR A 20 23.72 5.57 4.87
N GLU A 21 23.81 6.90 4.91
CA GLU A 21 24.38 7.74 3.85
C GLU A 21 25.17 8.89 4.47
N ASP A 22 26.36 9.16 3.91
CA ASP A 22 27.22 10.29 4.32
C ASP A 22 27.45 10.37 5.83
N GLU A 23 27.74 9.25 6.48
CA GLU A 23 27.92 9.12 7.93
C GLU A 23 26.62 9.37 8.76
N TYR A 24 25.45 9.43 8.13
CA TYR A 24 24.19 9.60 8.82
C TYR A 24 23.32 8.35 8.75
N VAL A 25 22.73 8.00 9.87
CA VAL A 25 21.61 7.07 9.95
C VAL A 25 20.33 7.86 9.72
N ILE A 26 19.48 7.34 8.88
CA ILE A 26 18.14 7.86 8.60
C ILE A 26 17.15 6.81 9.05
N LEU A 27 16.27 7.21 9.98
CA LEU A 27 15.18 6.39 10.50
C LEU A 27 13.86 7.07 10.18
N SER A 28 12.87 6.28 9.87
CA SER A 28 11.48 6.69 9.84
C SER A 28 10.76 6.01 11.01
N VAL A 29 9.87 6.73 11.64
CA VAL A 29 9.03 6.23 12.73
C VAL A 29 7.58 6.49 12.35
N ASP A 30 6.71 5.62 12.78
CA ASP A 30 5.28 5.68 12.55
C ASP A 30 4.50 5.31 13.83
N GLU A 31 3.20 5.18 13.74
CA GLU A 31 2.32 4.82 14.84
C GLU A 31 2.50 3.39 15.36
N LEU A 32 3.21 2.53 14.63
CA LEU A 32 3.51 1.15 15.04
C LEU A 32 4.87 1.04 15.74
N THR A 33 5.70 2.07 15.66
CA THR A 33 7.02 2.09 16.28
C THR A 33 6.90 2.06 17.81
N THR A 34 7.49 1.05 18.43
CA THR A 34 7.40 0.84 19.88
C THR A 34 8.55 1.50 20.65
N THR A 35 8.34 1.73 21.94
CA THR A 35 9.40 2.26 22.83
C THR A 35 10.56 1.28 22.99
N GLU A 36 10.29 -0.03 22.94
CA GLU A 36 11.28 -1.09 22.97
C GLU A 36 12.20 -1.07 21.74
N GLU A 37 11.64 -0.81 20.56
CA GLU A 37 12.43 -0.66 19.32
C GLU A 37 13.32 0.59 19.40
N LEU A 38 12.76 1.70 19.86
CA LEU A 38 13.54 2.93 20.07
C LEU A 38 14.64 2.75 21.10
N GLN A 39 14.39 2.00 22.18
CA GLN A 39 15.41 1.68 23.18
C GLN A 39 16.57 0.90 22.56
N LYS A 40 16.31 -0.13 21.76
CA LYS A 40 17.37 -0.87 21.03
C LYS A 40 18.20 0.03 20.14
N ILE A 41 17.56 1.00 19.49
CA ILE A 41 18.27 1.98 18.65
C ILE A 41 19.16 2.88 19.51
N PHE A 42 18.65 3.38 20.65
CA PHE A 42 19.43 4.22 21.56
C PHE A 42 20.62 3.46 22.14
N ASP A 43 20.42 2.21 22.58
CA ASP A 43 21.47 1.36 23.12
C ASP A 43 22.59 1.08 22.10
N ALA A 44 22.23 1.02 20.82
CA ALA A 44 23.20 0.79 19.76
C ALA A 44 24.02 2.05 19.39
N VAL A 45 23.42 3.25 19.46
CA VAL A 45 24.06 4.48 18.96
C VAL A 45 24.54 5.43 20.02
N ALA A 46 23.93 5.46 21.20
CA ALA A 46 24.32 6.40 22.26
C ALA A 46 25.64 6.03 22.91
N ASN A 47 26.35 7.05 23.38
CA ASN A 47 27.58 6.89 24.20
C ASN A 47 27.30 6.88 25.71
N TYR A 48 26.04 7.05 26.10
CA TYR A 48 25.58 7.08 27.47
C TYR A 48 24.18 6.47 27.53
N GLU A 49 23.75 6.10 28.72
CA GLU A 49 22.45 5.47 28.93
C GLU A 49 21.32 6.46 28.66
N ILE A 50 20.42 6.08 27.78
CA ILE A 50 19.24 6.85 27.40
C ILE A 50 18.03 5.93 27.53
N PHE A 51 17.00 6.39 28.25
CA PHE A 51 15.75 5.67 28.41
C PHE A 51 14.65 6.29 27.55
N ALA A 52 14.13 5.53 26.58
CA ALA A 52 13.06 5.96 25.67
C ALA A 52 11.83 6.47 26.44
N ASP A 53 11.39 5.74 27.44
CA ASP A 53 10.24 6.11 28.28
C ASP A 53 10.42 7.43 29.02
N GLN A 54 11.64 7.75 29.48
CA GLN A 54 11.94 9.01 30.12
C GLN A 54 11.87 10.17 29.12
N ILE A 55 12.36 9.96 27.91
CA ILE A 55 12.25 10.96 26.85
C ILE A 55 10.76 11.22 26.55
N PHE A 56 9.97 10.17 26.32
CA PHE A 56 8.53 10.32 26.07
C PHE A 56 7.81 11.04 27.21
N SER A 57 8.10 10.68 28.44
CA SER A 57 7.49 11.32 29.62
C SER A 57 7.90 12.80 29.80
N SER A 58 9.09 13.15 29.30
CA SER A 58 9.61 14.53 29.34
C SER A 58 9.18 15.38 28.14
N MET A 59 8.73 14.76 27.06
CA MET A 59 8.22 15.49 25.90
C MET A 59 6.92 16.20 26.26
N SER A 60 7.03 17.46 26.59
CA SER A 60 5.85 18.34 26.60
C SER A 60 5.22 18.30 25.20
N SER A 61 3.90 18.21 25.14
CA SER A 61 3.15 18.24 23.87
C SER A 61 3.79 19.22 22.90
N THR A 62 4.25 18.71 21.76
CA THR A 62 4.86 19.55 20.73
C THR A 62 3.85 20.64 20.36
N LYS A 63 4.10 21.85 20.81
CA LYS A 63 3.23 22.98 20.49
C LYS A 63 3.43 23.28 19.01
N TRP A 64 2.56 22.80 18.21
CA TRP A 64 2.44 23.15 16.78
C TRP A 64 2.07 24.65 16.66
N LYS A 65 2.95 25.52 17.15
CA LYS A 65 2.70 26.96 17.26
C LYS A 65 2.49 27.64 15.90
N SER A 66 2.93 27.02 14.81
CA SER A 66 2.88 27.57 13.46
C SER A 66 1.79 26.94 12.57
N ILE A 67 1.12 25.88 13.01
CA ILE A 67 0.07 25.24 12.22
C ILE A 67 -1.29 25.66 12.81
N PRO A 68 -2.19 26.23 11.97
CA PRO A 68 -3.52 26.55 12.43
C PRO A 68 -4.27 25.26 12.80
N LEU A 69 -4.52 25.07 14.07
CA LEU A 69 -5.30 23.96 14.57
C LEU A 69 -6.79 24.18 14.21
N ARG A 70 -7.48 23.09 13.92
CA ARG A 70 -8.91 23.14 13.69
C ARG A 70 -9.65 23.59 14.96
N THR A 71 -10.38 24.67 14.85
CA THR A 71 -11.21 25.19 15.95
C THR A 71 -12.69 24.84 15.80
N LYS A 72 -13.11 24.49 14.57
CA LYS A 72 -14.51 24.11 14.30
C LYS A 72 -14.71 22.62 14.53
N PRO A 73 -15.84 22.21 15.16
CA PRO A 73 -16.16 20.80 15.30
C PRO A 73 -16.38 20.15 13.93
N TRP A 74 -16.06 18.85 13.83
CA TRP A 74 -16.20 18.05 12.61
C TRP A 74 -17.00 16.78 12.88
N LEU A 75 -17.45 16.11 11.84
CA LEU A 75 -18.21 14.86 11.91
C LEU A 75 -19.36 14.92 12.92
N ARG A 76 -20.17 15.99 12.86
CA ARG A 76 -21.26 16.23 13.80
C ARG A 76 -22.52 15.40 13.50
N GLN A 77 -22.57 14.75 12.34
CA GLN A 77 -23.70 13.91 11.95
C GLN A 77 -23.80 12.70 12.90
N GLU A 78 -25.01 12.36 13.29
CA GLU A 78 -25.29 11.29 14.25
C GLU A 78 -24.66 9.94 13.84
N VAL A 79 -24.57 9.66 12.56
CA VAL A 79 -24.00 8.43 12.02
C VAL A 79 -22.57 8.16 12.51
N PHE A 80 -21.75 9.20 12.70
CA PHE A 80 -20.37 9.06 13.18
C PHE A 80 -20.26 8.78 14.70
N HIS A 81 -21.38 8.86 15.43
CA HIS A 81 -21.40 8.70 16.89
C HIS A 81 -22.26 7.52 17.34
N LYS A 82 -23.16 7.05 16.47
CA LYS A 82 -24.14 6.02 16.80
C LYS A 82 -23.60 4.59 16.70
N TYR A 83 -22.78 4.31 15.71
CA TYR A 83 -22.37 2.95 15.34
C TYR A 83 -20.92 2.67 15.77
N GLN A 84 -20.63 2.80 17.07
CA GLN A 84 -19.27 2.71 17.61
C GLN A 84 -18.92 1.33 18.17
N SER A 85 -19.85 0.38 18.21
CA SER A 85 -19.57 -1.01 18.54
C SER A 85 -19.56 -1.88 17.29
N GLU A 86 -18.81 -2.98 17.30
CA GLU A 86 -18.76 -3.94 16.21
C GLU A 86 -20.16 -4.40 15.78
N THR A 87 -20.97 -4.84 16.74
CA THR A 87 -22.35 -5.30 16.47
C THR A 87 -23.20 -4.22 15.81
N ASN A 88 -23.14 -2.98 16.31
CA ASN A 88 -23.92 -1.88 15.74
C ASN A 88 -23.44 -1.50 14.36
N MET A 89 -22.14 -1.52 14.12
CA MET A 89 -21.55 -1.27 12.80
C MET A 89 -21.97 -2.36 11.80
N MET A 90 -21.89 -3.63 12.17
CA MET A 90 -22.32 -4.74 11.32
C MET A 90 -23.81 -4.63 10.95
N ARG A 91 -24.67 -4.31 11.92
CA ARG A 91 -26.11 -4.10 11.67
C ARG A 91 -26.34 -2.92 10.73
N TYR A 92 -25.64 -1.83 10.92
CA TYR A 92 -25.73 -0.65 10.06
C TYR A 92 -25.29 -0.94 8.63
N ILE A 93 -24.17 -1.62 8.45
CA ILE A 93 -23.68 -2.05 7.12
C ILE A 93 -24.74 -2.93 6.45
N ASN A 94 -25.29 -3.90 7.18
CA ASN A 94 -26.33 -4.78 6.63
C ASN A 94 -27.63 -4.03 6.27
N GLU A 95 -28.02 -3.03 7.07
CA GLU A 95 -29.12 -2.13 6.75
C GLU A 95 -28.87 -1.36 5.44
N LEU A 96 -27.66 -0.86 5.22
CA LEU A 96 -27.31 -0.17 3.98
C LEU A 96 -27.30 -1.13 2.78
N VAL A 97 -26.72 -2.32 2.94
CA VAL A 97 -26.70 -3.35 1.90
C VAL A 97 -28.11 -3.77 1.49
N SER A 98 -29.04 -3.86 2.44
CA SER A 98 -30.44 -4.24 2.17
C SER A 98 -31.22 -3.21 1.35
N LYS A 99 -30.72 -1.98 1.25
CA LYS A 99 -31.35 -0.89 0.45
C LYS A 99 -30.90 -0.91 -1.01
N ASP A 100 -29.93 -1.71 -1.35
CA ASP A 100 -29.42 -1.84 -2.70
C ASP A 100 -29.39 -3.31 -3.15
N PHE A 101 -29.21 -3.51 -4.44
CA PHE A 101 -29.11 -4.85 -4.99
C PHE A 101 -27.75 -5.48 -4.67
N SER A 102 -27.80 -6.64 -4.03
CA SER A 102 -26.61 -7.38 -3.63
C SER A 102 -26.46 -8.67 -4.43
N LEU A 103 -25.21 -9.03 -4.75
CA LEU A 103 -24.88 -10.27 -5.44
C LEU A 103 -25.27 -11.54 -4.67
N VAL A 104 -25.47 -11.45 -3.36
CA VAL A 104 -26.02 -12.57 -2.55
C VAL A 104 -27.51 -12.76 -2.76
N ASN A 105 -28.20 -11.76 -3.28
CA ASN A 105 -29.65 -11.78 -3.52
C ASN A 105 -30.01 -12.07 -4.99
N GLY A 106 -29.07 -11.95 -5.91
CA GLY A 106 -29.33 -12.19 -7.33
C GLY A 106 -28.15 -11.84 -8.22
N MET A 107 -28.32 -12.09 -9.52
CA MET A 107 -27.31 -11.79 -10.54
C MET A 107 -27.34 -10.31 -10.92
N MET A 108 -26.20 -9.67 -10.91
CA MET A 108 -26.02 -8.31 -11.39
C MET A 108 -25.40 -8.35 -12.78
N PRO A 109 -26.05 -7.77 -13.83
CA PRO A 109 -25.55 -7.85 -15.21
C PRO A 109 -24.43 -6.84 -15.49
N LEU A 110 -23.55 -6.61 -14.52
CA LEU A 110 -22.39 -5.77 -14.63
C LEU A 110 -21.15 -6.66 -14.76
N GLY A 111 -20.57 -6.67 -15.95
CA GLY A 111 -19.21 -7.20 -16.13
C GLY A 111 -18.26 -6.15 -15.58
N SER A 112 -17.63 -6.28 -14.52
CA SER A 112 -16.47 -5.50 -14.16
C SER A 112 -15.96 -5.78 -12.75
N CYS A 113 -15.03 -4.97 -12.37
CA CYS A 113 -14.33 -4.90 -11.09
C CYS A 113 -15.22 -4.92 -9.82
N THR A 114 -16.52 -4.85 -9.91
CA THR A 114 -17.46 -4.94 -8.78
C THR A 114 -17.84 -6.36 -8.38
N MET A 115 -17.51 -7.34 -9.17
CA MET A 115 -17.92 -8.75 -8.99
C MET A 115 -16.91 -9.57 -8.16
N LYS A 116 -16.40 -9.01 -7.09
CA LYS A 116 -15.38 -9.68 -6.27
C LYS A 116 -16.00 -10.38 -5.07
N LEU A 117 -16.57 -11.54 -5.31
CA LEU A 117 -17.05 -12.42 -4.24
C LEU A 117 -15.88 -13.33 -3.80
N ASN A 118 -15.13 -12.85 -2.82
CA ASN A 118 -14.07 -13.64 -2.19
C ASN A 118 -14.57 -14.21 -0.87
N ALA A 119 -14.17 -15.44 -0.55
CA ALA A 119 -14.40 -15.98 0.77
C ALA A 119 -13.63 -15.16 1.82
N ALA A 120 -14.23 -14.97 3.01
CA ALA A 120 -13.56 -14.22 4.08
C ALA A 120 -12.21 -14.85 4.47
N SER A 121 -12.08 -16.18 4.38
CA SER A 121 -10.84 -16.90 4.63
C SER A 121 -9.72 -16.58 3.63
N GLU A 122 -10.03 -16.21 2.41
CA GLU A 122 -9.05 -15.78 1.40
C GLU A 122 -8.47 -14.40 1.71
N LEU A 123 -9.22 -13.57 2.46
CA LEU A 123 -8.80 -12.23 2.87
C LEU A 123 -7.99 -12.23 4.18
N MET A 124 -8.08 -13.30 4.99
CA MET A 124 -7.37 -13.37 6.28
C MET A 124 -5.85 -13.13 6.17
N PRO A 125 -5.12 -13.72 5.20
CA PRO A 125 -3.69 -13.49 5.05
C PRO A 125 -3.29 -12.02 4.87
N VAL A 126 -4.16 -11.18 4.30
CA VAL A 126 -3.88 -9.75 4.08
C VAL A 126 -3.58 -9.00 5.39
N SER A 127 -4.14 -9.45 6.51
CA SER A 127 -3.93 -8.86 7.83
C SER A 127 -2.81 -9.53 8.64
N TRP A 128 -2.18 -10.58 8.16
CA TRP A 128 -1.06 -11.21 8.87
C TRP A 128 0.18 -10.31 8.79
N ASN A 129 0.92 -10.21 9.88
CA ASN A 129 2.08 -9.32 9.97
C ASN A 129 3.12 -9.59 8.89
N GLU A 130 3.32 -10.87 8.54
CA GLU A 130 4.26 -11.31 7.51
C GLU A 130 3.92 -10.76 6.12
N PHE A 131 2.66 -10.40 5.87
CA PHE A 131 2.21 -9.75 4.65
C PHE A 131 1.98 -8.26 4.85
N ALA A 132 1.22 -7.87 5.88
CA ALA A 132 0.79 -6.49 6.07
C ALA A 132 1.94 -5.52 6.39
N ASN A 133 2.96 -5.99 7.13
CA ASN A 133 4.04 -5.15 7.64
C ASN A 133 5.32 -5.21 6.81
N MET A 134 5.29 -5.87 5.64
CA MET A 134 6.43 -5.90 4.75
C MET A 134 6.60 -4.58 4.01
N HIS A 135 7.74 -3.92 4.21
CA HIS A 135 8.03 -2.68 3.50
C HIS A 135 8.32 -2.95 2.01
N PRO A 136 7.80 -2.12 1.07
CA PRO A 136 8.02 -2.33 -0.37
C PRO A 136 9.49 -2.35 -0.80
N PHE A 137 10.37 -1.68 -0.05
CA PHE A 137 11.81 -1.62 -0.31
C PHE A 137 12.61 -2.46 0.70
N ALA A 138 11.99 -3.46 1.30
CA ALA A 138 12.73 -4.44 2.09
C ALA A 138 13.74 -5.17 1.18
N PRO A 139 14.93 -5.56 1.70
CA PRO A 139 15.92 -6.28 0.90
C PRO A 139 15.37 -7.57 0.31
N ASP A 140 15.78 -7.92 -0.90
CA ASP A 140 15.26 -9.07 -1.66
C ASP A 140 15.30 -10.39 -0.89
N HIS A 141 16.36 -10.62 -0.11
CA HIS A 141 16.49 -11.84 0.69
C HIS A 141 15.47 -11.95 1.84
N GLN A 142 14.81 -10.85 2.21
CA GLN A 142 13.74 -10.81 3.20
C GLN A 142 12.34 -10.94 2.57
N THR A 143 12.21 -10.83 1.25
CA THR A 143 10.94 -10.79 0.52
C THR A 143 10.70 -12.00 -0.38
N LEU A 144 11.42 -13.10 -0.16
CA LEU A 144 11.38 -14.30 -1.01
C LEU A 144 9.95 -14.86 -1.17
N GLY A 145 9.12 -14.80 -0.13
CA GLY A 145 7.73 -15.21 -0.19
C GLY A 145 6.90 -14.37 -1.15
N TYR A 146 7.05 -13.05 -1.11
CA TYR A 146 6.39 -12.14 -2.05
C TYR A 146 6.88 -12.35 -3.49
N GLN A 147 8.18 -12.50 -3.68
CA GLN A 147 8.75 -12.77 -5.00
C GLN A 147 8.18 -14.07 -5.58
N ARG A 148 8.04 -15.11 -4.77
CA ARG A 148 7.46 -16.38 -5.19
C ARG A 148 5.99 -16.23 -5.58
N ILE A 149 5.19 -15.52 -4.79
CA ILE A 149 3.77 -15.25 -5.11
C ILE A 149 3.65 -14.51 -6.45
N MET A 150 4.46 -13.47 -6.65
CA MET A 150 4.44 -12.69 -7.91
C MET A 150 4.85 -13.55 -9.09
N PHE A 151 5.92 -14.34 -8.96
CA PHE A 151 6.40 -15.22 -10.01
C PHE A 151 5.33 -16.27 -10.40
N ASP A 152 4.79 -16.98 -9.42
CA ASP A 152 3.77 -18.02 -9.69
C ASP A 152 2.52 -17.42 -10.33
N LEU A 153 2.09 -16.24 -9.89
CA LEU A 153 0.94 -15.55 -10.47
C LEU A 153 1.20 -15.13 -11.93
N GLN A 154 2.38 -14.64 -12.26
CA GLN A 154 2.76 -14.32 -13.64
C GLN A 154 2.72 -15.57 -14.53
N GLU A 155 3.32 -16.66 -14.10
CA GLU A 155 3.30 -17.94 -14.82
C GLU A 155 1.88 -18.42 -15.06
N TRP A 156 1.03 -18.43 -14.03
CA TRP A 156 -0.37 -18.86 -14.17
C TRP A 156 -1.17 -17.95 -15.12
N LEU A 157 -0.93 -16.65 -15.07
CA LEU A 157 -1.61 -15.72 -15.98
C LEU A 157 -1.12 -15.90 -17.42
N CYS A 158 0.15 -16.17 -17.67
CA CYS A 158 0.67 -16.53 -18.99
C CYS A 158 -0.01 -17.80 -19.53
N ASP A 159 -0.09 -18.84 -18.71
CA ASP A 159 -0.74 -20.11 -19.07
C ASP A 159 -2.23 -19.93 -19.41
N ILE A 160 -2.96 -19.17 -18.58
CA ILE A 160 -4.40 -18.95 -18.76
C ILE A 160 -4.70 -18.11 -20.00
N THR A 161 -3.89 -17.12 -20.30
CA THR A 161 -4.15 -16.15 -21.37
C THR A 161 -3.45 -16.48 -22.69
N GLY A 162 -2.40 -17.31 -22.63
CA GLY A 162 -1.54 -17.61 -23.78
C GLY A 162 -0.59 -16.46 -24.16
N PHE A 163 -0.44 -15.44 -23.31
CA PHE A 163 0.56 -14.40 -23.52
C PHE A 163 1.97 -14.88 -23.20
N ALA A 164 2.94 -14.29 -23.85
CA ALA A 164 4.36 -14.60 -23.63
C ALA A 164 4.88 -14.09 -22.29
N ASP A 165 4.29 -13.03 -21.78
CA ASP A 165 4.64 -12.43 -20.50
C ASP A 165 3.50 -11.58 -19.94
N VAL A 166 3.52 -11.34 -18.60
CA VAL A 166 2.53 -10.56 -17.86
C VAL A 166 3.24 -9.66 -16.87
N SER A 167 2.83 -8.40 -16.78
CA SER A 167 3.29 -7.47 -15.77
C SER A 167 2.27 -7.28 -14.66
N LEU A 168 2.70 -7.42 -13.40
CA LEU A 168 1.91 -7.14 -12.20
C LEU A 168 2.11 -5.71 -11.67
N GLN A 169 2.83 -4.84 -12.40
CA GLN A 169 3.15 -3.48 -11.96
C GLN A 169 1.94 -2.53 -11.94
N PRO A 170 0.98 -2.59 -12.89
CA PRO A 170 -0.17 -1.71 -12.87
C PRO A 170 -1.02 -1.90 -11.60
N ASN A 171 -1.34 -0.79 -10.92
CA ASN A 171 -2.11 -0.83 -9.66
C ASN A 171 -3.63 -0.83 -9.87
N ALA A 172 -4.11 -0.54 -11.07
CA ALA A 172 -5.53 -0.52 -11.42
C ALA A 172 -5.75 -0.87 -12.89
N GLY A 173 -7.00 -1.21 -13.27
CA GLY A 173 -7.35 -1.53 -14.63
C GLY A 173 -7.00 -0.43 -15.64
N SER A 174 -7.25 0.85 -15.29
CA SER A 174 -6.90 1.99 -16.14
C SER A 174 -5.38 2.13 -16.35
N GLN A 175 -4.59 1.83 -15.35
CA GLN A 175 -3.12 1.80 -15.48
C GLN A 175 -2.64 0.62 -16.35
N GLY A 176 -3.32 -0.51 -16.30
CA GLY A 176 -3.08 -1.66 -17.19
C GLY A 176 -3.37 -1.32 -18.64
N GLU A 177 -4.50 -0.66 -18.92
CA GLU A 177 -4.82 -0.17 -20.28
C GLU A 177 -3.74 0.80 -20.80
N TYR A 178 -3.37 1.78 -19.99
CA TYR A 178 -2.35 2.76 -20.37
C TYR A 178 -0.98 2.11 -20.57
N ALA A 179 -0.55 1.21 -19.69
CA ALA A 179 0.70 0.47 -19.83
C ALA A 179 0.73 -0.37 -21.11
N GLY A 180 -0.40 -1.04 -21.44
CA GLY A 180 -0.54 -1.79 -22.69
C GLY A 180 -0.42 -0.91 -23.93
N LEU A 181 -1.05 0.26 -23.94
CA LEU A 181 -0.94 1.22 -25.04
C LEU A 181 0.48 1.76 -25.20
N LEU A 182 1.17 2.07 -24.11
CA LEU A 182 2.58 2.47 -24.14
C LEU A 182 3.48 1.37 -24.70
N ALA A 183 3.26 0.12 -24.30
CA ALA A 183 4.02 -1.01 -24.84
C ALA A 183 3.80 -1.18 -26.36
N ILE A 184 2.55 -1.06 -26.84
CA ILE A 184 2.23 -1.11 -28.26
C ILE A 184 2.88 0.05 -29.02
N GLN A 185 2.83 1.27 -28.47
CA GLN A 185 3.46 2.44 -29.07
C GLN A 185 4.97 2.25 -29.22
N GLU A 186 5.63 1.77 -28.16
CA GLU A 186 7.08 1.55 -28.17
C GLU A 186 7.49 0.40 -29.09
N TYR A 187 6.68 -0.65 -29.18
CA TYR A 187 6.87 -1.71 -30.18
C TYR A 187 6.92 -1.16 -31.60
N HIS A 188 6.02 -0.26 -31.97
CA HIS A 188 6.02 0.35 -33.31
C HIS A 188 7.22 1.30 -33.49
N ARG A 189 7.52 2.12 -32.49
CA ARG A 189 8.65 3.04 -32.52
C ARG A 189 9.99 2.32 -32.69
N SER A 190 10.21 1.24 -31.95
CA SER A 190 11.46 0.46 -32.01
C SER A 190 11.69 -0.18 -33.39
N ARG A 191 10.64 -0.34 -34.19
CA ARG A 191 10.68 -0.83 -35.56
C ARG A 191 10.75 0.28 -36.61
N GLY A 192 10.83 1.54 -36.20
CA GLY A 192 10.84 2.70 -37.10
C GLY A 192 9.47 3.09 -37.65
N ASP A 193 8.39 2.46 -37.20
CA ASP A 193 7.01 2.79 -37.62
C ASP A 193 6.42 3.87 -36.71
N ASN A 194 6.80 5.12 -36.97
CA ASN A 194 6.36 6.28 -36.19
C ASN A 194 5.01 6.85 -36.62
N LYS A 195 4.32 6.20 -37.60
CA LYS A 195 3.06 6.70 -38.14
C LYS A 195 1.83 6.10 -37.46
N ARG A 196 1.99 5.05 -36.65
CA ARG A 196 0.90 4.39 -35.90
C ARG A 196 0.64 5.10 -34.57
N ASN A 197 0.01 6.28 -34.66
CA ASN A 197 -0.28 7.14 -33.51
C ASN A 197 -1.79 7.40 -33.33
N VAL A 198 -2.64 6.61 -33.98
CA VAL A 198 -4.10 6.72 -33.90
C VAL A 198 -4.65 5.50 -33.18
N CYS A 199 -5.40 5.71 -32.12
CA CYS A 199 -6.16 4.70 -31.41
C CYS A 199 -7.64 4.79 -31.80
N LEU A 200 -8.21 3.69 -32.30
CA LEU A 200 -9.63 3.61 -32.65
C LEU A 200 -10.44 3.21 -31.41
N ILE A 201 -11.36 4.06 -31.01
CA ILE A 201 -12.18 3.86 -29.82
C ILE A 201 -13.67 3.93 -30.22
N PRO A 202 -14.49 2.94 -29.84
CA PRO A 202 -15.94 3.03 -30.05
C PRO A 202 -16.56 4.19 -29.29
N THR A 203 -17.58 4.84 -29.84
CA THR A 203 -18.31 5.92 -29.16
C THR A 203 -19.01 5.46 -27.89
N SER A 204 -19.30 4.16 -27.77
CA SER A 204 -19.91 3.51 -26.60
C SER A 204 -18.90 2.97 -25.59
N ALA A 205 -17.59 3.24 -25.79
CA ALA A 205 -16.55 2.77 -24.87
C ALA A 205 -16.67 3.44 -23.50
N HIS A 206 -16.23 2.71 -22.45
CA HIS A 206 -16.09 3.27 -21.12
C HIS A 206 -15.07 4.42 -21.10
N GLY A 207 -15.23 5.34 -20.12
CA GLY A 207 -14.40 6.53 -20.02
C GLY A 207 -12.90 6.27 -19.89
N THR A 208 -12.48 5.13 -19.38
CA THR A 208 -11.07 4.73 -19.28
C THR A 208 -10.40 4.59 -20.64
N ASN A 209 -11.10 4.02 -21.64
CA ASN A 209 -10.52 3.81 -22.95
C ASN A 209 -10.07 5.11 -23.64
N PRO A 210 -10.92 6.16 -23.77
CA PRO A 210 -10.47 7.44 -24.32
C PRO A 210 -9.49 8.18 -23.39
N ALA A 211 -9.53 7.93 -22.07
CA ALA A 211 -8.60 8.57 -21.14
C ALA A 211 -7.18 7.98 -21.21
N SER A 212 -7.05 6.71 -21.62
CA SER A 212 -5.74 6.04 -21.76
C SER A 212 -5.12 6.29 -23.14
N ALA A 213 -5.91 6.58 -24.16
CA ALA A 213 -5.46 6.84 -25.51
C ALA A 213 -4.98 8.28 -25.70
#